data_5f57643ea86400e7eddcd7d230d8558d
#
_entry.id   5f57643ea86400e7eddcd7d230d8558d
#
_cell.length_a   1.000
_cell.length_b   1.000
_cell.length_c   1.000
_cell.angle_alpha   90.00
_cell.angle_beta   90.00
_cell.angle_gamma   90.00
#
_symmetry.space_group_name_H-M   'P 1'
#
loop_
_entity.id
_entity.type
_entity.pdbx_description
1 polymer ?
#
loop_
_entity_poly.entity_id
_entity_poly.type
_entity_poly.pdbx_seq_one_letter_code
_entity_poly.pdbx_strand_id
1 'polypeptide(L)'
;MSNLSNLDNLFAPTVQAPIQEKELIEWRPSFRNAPNKTYTAIVRFVPWWQDPSNSILEKFSCYLENPYQPNTGRTVDSPSSIGEKDPISDTYWLLKNSGNAINVENAKKFSRTQKYSMLIQIISDSVNPKLNGKILVWRVGKKVYEKIATEMTPVIAGIQPRNPFDIINGRAFVVKITEASGFNNYDNCQFVDIDKSQSCLKLTEKQEDGTYKFVEAVSETSDKQKVFDFLQANSPDLGKFKYQPWDEETVRYVDSVIAFYTGRTASGAPAQPIASPQKTASLESI
;
A
#
# COMPACT_ATOMS: atom_id res chain seq x y z
N MET A 1 -27.56 55.21 14.19
CA MET A 1 -28.08 53.94 14.77
C MET A 1 -27.25 52.84 14.18
N SER A 2 -26.25 52.39 14.92
CA SER A 2 -25.12 51.61 14.49
C SER A 2 -25.28 50.15 14.87
N ASN A 3 -25.09 49.29 13.92
CA ASN A 3 -24.49 47.95 13.91
C ASN A 3 -24.49 47.10 15.21
N LEU A 4 -25.64 46.72 15.72
CA LEU A 4 -25.78 45.67 16.75
C LEU A 4 -26.00 44.26 16.14
N SER A 5 -26.32 44.20 14.85
CA SER A 5 -26.58 42.91 14.16
C SER A 5 -25.34 42.05 13.88
N ASN A 6 -24.13 42.56 14.09
CA ASN A 6 -22.91 41.77 13.89
C ASN A 6 -22.37 41.08 15.16
N LEU A 7 -22.93 41.39 16.34
CA LEU A 7 -22.49 40.75 17.59
C LEU A 7 -23.12 39.37 17.79
N ASP A 8 -24.32 39.15 17.28
CA ASP A 8 -25.00 37.86 17.39
C ASP A 8 -24.25 36.71 16.60
N ASN A 9 -23.52 37.09 15.55
CA ASN A 9 -22.73 36.14 14.79
C ASN A 9 -21.42 35.73 15.49
N LEU A 10 -20.96 36.50 16.50
CA LEU A 10 -19.77 36.13 17.28
C LEU A 10 -20.06 35.13 18.37
N PHE A 11 -21.31 34.92 18.71
CA PHE A 11 -21.76 33.94 19.72
C PHE A 11 -22.56 32.77 19.12
N ALA A 12 -22.74 32.77 17.79
CA ALA A 12 -23.31 31.57 17.13
C ALA A 12 -22.33 30.40 17.31
N PRO A 13 -22.75 29.23 17.85
CA PRO A 13 -21.88 28.09 17.93
C PRO A 13 -21.42 27.77 16.52
N THR A 14 -20.11 27.75 16.30
CA THR A 14 -19.51 27.31 15.05
C THR A 14 -19.95 25.85 14.86
N VAL A 15 -20.99 25.64 14.04
CA VAL A 15 -21.38 24.31 13.62
C VAL A 15 -20.17 23.79 12.82
N GLN A 16 -19.30 23.05 13.49
CA GLN A 16 -18.26 22.31 12.79
C GLN A 16 -18.97 21.43 11.79
N ALA A 17 -18.70 21.66 10.50
CA ALA A 17 -19.15 20.75 9.47
C ALA A 17 -18.78 19.32 9.92
N PRO A 18 -19.68 18.34 9.80
CA PRO A 18 -19.41 16.99 10.21
C PRO A 18 -18.09 16.57 9.57
N ILE A 19 -17.12 16.17 10.40
CA ILE A 19 -15.85 15.63 9.91
C ILE A 19 -16.26 14.42 9.07
N GLN A 20 -16.16 14.56 7.74
CA GLN A 20 -16.36 13.43 6.85
C GLN A 20 -15.26 12.43 7.22
N GLU A 21 -15.62 11.38 7.94
CA GLU A 21 -14.73 10.25 8.17
C GLU A 21 -14.22 9.80 6.80
N LYS A 22 -12.92 9.98 6.58
CA LYS A 22 -12.27 9.56 5.34
C LYS A 22 -12.49 8.06 5.22
N GLU A 23 -13.25 7.64 4.24
CA GLU A 23 -13.60 6.24 4.06
C GLU A 23 -12.33 5.38 4.03
N LEU A 24 -12.27 4.37 4.91
CA LEU A 24 -11.15 3.44 4.96
C LEU A 24 -11.18 2.56 3.72
N ILE A 25 -10.25 2.80 2.80
CA ILE A 25 -10.14 2.05 1.54
C ILE A 25 -9.01 1.00 1.56
N GLU A 26 -8.04 1.11 2.47
CA GLU A 26 -6.88 0.23 2.57
C GLU A 26 -6.83 -0.48 3.92
N TRP A 27 -6.67 -1.81 3.89
CA TRP A 27 -6.44 -2.62 5.08
C TRP A 27 -4.94 -2.76 5.36
N ARG A 28 -4.53 -2.40 6.59
CA ARG A 28 -3.13 -2.40 7.03
C ARG A 28 -2.92 -3.20 8.30
N PRO A 29 -3.01 -4.53 8.24
CA PRO A 29 -2.81 -5.37 9.40
C PRO A 29 -1.36 -5.32 9.88
N SER A 30 -1.16 -5.29 11.20
CA SER A 30 0.18 -5.25 11.80
C SER A 30 0.18 -5.90 13.18
N PHE A 31 1.27 -6.64 13.49
CA PHE A 31 1.48 -7.18 14.84
C PHE A 31 1.44 -6.09 15.92
N ARG A 32 1.80 -4.83 15.56
CA ARG A 32 1.82 -3.71 16.52
C ARG A 32 0.45 -3.34 17.05
N ASN A 33 -0.59 -3.61 16.27
CA ASN A 33 -1.97 -3.29 16.62
C ASN A 33 -2.70 -4.48 17.25
N ALA A 34 -2.01 -5.63 17.44
CA ALA A 34 -2.61 -6.87 17.89
C ALA A 34 -2.20 -7.23 19.33
N PRO A 35 -3.10 -7.83 20.11
CA PRO A 35 -2.75 -8.43 21.40
C PRO A 35 -1.63 -9.44 21.22
N ASN A 36 -0.70 -9.51 22.20
CA ASN A 36 0.41 -10.47 22.19
C ASN A 36 1.24 -10.46 20.89
N LYS A 37 1.31 -9.32 20.20
CA LYS A 37 2.08 -9.14 18.94
C LYS A 37 1.76 -10.18 17.87
N THR A 38 0.54 -10.69 17.86
CA THR A 38 0.07 -11.64 16.84
C THR A 38 -1.25 -11.18 16.29
N TYR A 39 -1.26 -10.79 15.00
CA TYR A 39 -2.46 -10.40 14.28
C TYR A 39 -3.00 -11.62 13.52
N THR A 40 -4.30 -11.88 13.65
CA THR A 40 -4.97 -12.96 12.91
C THR A 40 -6.23 -12.46 12.22
N ALA A 41 -6.38 -12.83 10.96
CA ALA A 41 -7.59 -12.57 10.19
C ALA A 41 -7.80 -13.66 9.14
N ILE A 42 -9.02 -13.78 8.66
CA ILE A 42 -9.37 -14.59 7.49
C ILE A 42 -9.90 -13.64 6.44
N VAL A 43 -9.31 -13.68 5.26
CA VAL A 43 -9.71 -12.86 4.13
C VAL A 43 -9.99 -13.73 2.91
N ARG A 44 -10.69 -13.16 1.95
CA ARG A 44 -10.91 -13.70 0.63
C ARG A 44 -10.48 -12.68 -0.40
N PHE A 45 -9.77 -13.11 -1.45
CA PHE A 45 -9.45 -12.26 -2.59
C PHE A 45 -10.69 -12.03 -3.46
N VAL A 46 -10.85 -10.80 -3.93
CA VAL A 46 -12.01 -10.35 -4.70
C VAL A 46 -11.53 -9.84 -6.05
N PRO A 47 -12.14 -10.25 -7.17
CA PRO A 47 -11.75 -9.76 -8.48
C PRO A 47 -12.05 -8.26 -8.59
N TRP A 48 -11.21 -7.55 -9.34
CA TRP A 48 -11.48 -6.16 -9.66
C TRP A 48 -12.59 -6.09 -10.71
N TRP A 49 -13.77 -5.65 -10.32
CA TRP A 49 -14.96 -5.70 -11.15
C TRP A 49 -14.83 -4.95 -12.49
N GLN A 50 -14.01 -3.88 -12.57
CA GLN A 50 -13.74 -3.13 -13.80
C GLN A 50 -12.80 -3.86 -14.75
N ASP A 51 -11.86 -4.64 -14.21
CA ASP A 51 -10.84 -5.35 -14.97
C ASP A 51 -10.41 -6.64 -14.24
N PRO A 52 -11.24 -7.70 -14.28
CA PRO A 52 -10.99 -8.93 -13.54
C PRO A 52 -9.65 -9.61 -13.87
N SER A 53 -9.14 -9.41 -15.09
CA SER A 53 -7.84 -9.96 -15.52
C SER A 53 -6.65 -9.28 -14.83
N ASN A 54 -6.81 -8.07 -14.34
CA ASN A 54 -5.81 -7.27 -13.63
C ASN A 54 -6.15 -7.08 -12.14
N SER A 55 -6.66 -8.13 -11.50
CA SER A 55 -7.00 -8.09 -10.06
C SER A 55 -5.79 -7.98 -9.13
N ILE A 56 -4.58 -8.07 -9.64
CA ILE A 56 -3.31 -7.81 -8.94
C ILE A 56 -2.58 -6.68 -9.65
N LEU A 57 -2.40 -5.57 -8.96
CA LEU A 57 -1.62 -4.44 -9.48
C LEU A 57 -0.25 -4.41 -8.83
N GLU A 58 0.78 -4.62 -9.63
CA GLU A 58 2.17 -4.47 -9.21
C GLU A 58 2.60 -3.01 -9.36
N LYS A 59 3.31 -2.50 -8.35
CA LYS A 59 3.90 -1.17 -8.39
C LYS A 59 5.22 -1.12 -7.65
N PHE A 60 6.19 -0.47 -8.29
CA PHE A 60 7.44 -0.07 -7.66
C PHE A 60 7.32 1.37 -7.15
N SER A 61 7.89 1.62 -5.99
CA SER A 61 8.00 2.96 -5.42
C SER A 61 9.32 3.10 -4.67
N CYS A 62 9.79 4.33 -4.52
CA CYS A 62 10.97 4.66 -3.74
C CYS A 62 10.61 5.73 -2.72
N TYR A 63 11.03 5.55 -1.47
CA TYR A 63 11.04 6.65 -0.50
C TYR A 63 12.34 7.43 -0.67
N LEU A 64 12.23 8.65 -1.16
CA LEU A 64 13.36 9.56 -1.31
C LEU A 64 13.39 10.53 -0.12
N GLU A 65 14.43 10.43 0.68
CA GLU A 65 14.71 11.37 1.76
C GLU A 65 15.16 12.71 1.18
N ASN A 66 14.66 13.81 1.74
CA ASN A 66 15.09 15.14 1.33
C ASN A 66 16.49 15.43 1.90
N PRO A 67 17.53 15.54 1.07
CA PRO A 67 18.90 15.76 1.56
C PRO A 67 19.12 17.14 2.18
N TYR A 68 18.22 18.10 1.92
CA TYR A 68 18.29 19.45 2.44
C TYR A 68 17.48 19.64 3.73
N GLN A 69 16.61 18.69 4.08
CA GLN A 69 15.77 18.70 5.27
C GLN A 69 15.73 17.30 5.90
N PRO A 70 16.64 16.98 6.81
CA PRO A 70 16.72 15.67 7.45
C PRO A 70 15.38 15.24 8.07
N ASN A 71 15.10 13.94 8.04
CA ASN A 71 13.85 13.31 8.51
C ASN A 71 12.58 13.75 7.74
N THR A 72 12.73 14.37 6.59
CA THR A 72 11.65 14.61 5.65
C THR A 72 11.90 13.86 4.35
N GLY A 73 10.84 13.57 3.60
CA GLY A 73 10.95 12.88 2.33
C GLY A 73 9.56 12.53 1.80
N ARG A 74 9.54 12.01 0.60
CA ARG A 74 8.29 11.54 -0.01
C ARG A 74 8.47 10.19 -0.72
N THR A 75 7.41 9.43 -0.74
CA THR A 75 7.35 8.23 -1.58
C THR A 75 6.92 8.63 -2.97
N VAL A 76 7.71 8.24 -3.96
CA VAL A 76 7.41 8.47 -5.38
C VAL A 76 7.22 7.14 -6.09
N ASP A 77 6.30 7.10 -7.04
CA ASP A 77 6.09 5.92 -7.86
C ASP A 77 7.23 5.81 -8.89
N SER A 78 7.72 4.61 -9.12
CA SER A 78 8.82 4.35 -10.05
C SER A 78 8.27 4.09 -11.45
N PRO A 79 8.72 4.83 -12.49
CA PRO A 79 8.30 4.63 -13.89
C PRO A 79 8.54 3.21 -14.40
N SER A 80 9.48 2.47 -13.81
CA SER A 80 9.68 1.05 -14.14
C SER A 80 8.47 0.16 -13.82
N SER A 81 7.48 0.66 -13.06
CA SER A 81 6.18 -0.04 -12.87
C SER A 81 5.42 -0.25 -14.18
N ILE A 82 5.67 0.58 -15.17
CA ILE A 82 5.05 0.51 -16.51
C ILE A 82 6.08 0.27 -17.61
N GLY A 83 7.29 -0.17 -17.24
CA GLY A 83 8.36 -0.47 -18.19
C GLY A 83 9.07 0.75 -18.76
N GLU A 84 8.83 1.95 -18.24
CA GLU A 84 9.49 3.17 -18.67
C GLU A 84 10.86 3.35 -18.00
N LYS A 85 11.69 4.22 -18.62
CA LYS A 85 12.99 4.61 -18.08
C LYS A 85 12.83 5.26 -16.71
N ASP A 86 13.60 4.79 -15.75
CA ASP A 86 13.49 5.19 -14.35
C ASP A 86 14.79 5.83 -13.85
N PRO A 87 14.85 7.16 -13.72
CA PRO A 87 16.05 7.85 -13.27
C PRO A 87 16.47 7.49 -11.84
N ILE A 88 15.53 7.06 -10.99
CA ILE A 88 15.82 6.58 -9.64
C ILE A 88 16.57 5.25 -9.71
N SER A 89 16.10 4.33 -10.53
CA SER A 89 16.78 3.04 -10.75
C SER A 89 18.15 3.21 -11.41
N ASP A 90 18.25 4.08 -12.42
CA ASP A 90 19.51 4.40 -13.08
C ASP A 90 20.52 4.97 -12.06
N THR A 91 20.08 5.86 -11.17
CA THR A 91 20.92 6.43 -10.11
C THR A 91 21.35 5.37 -9.09
N TYR A 92 20.45 4.47 -8.69
CA TYR A 92 20.81 3.35 -7.81
C TYR A 92 21.98 2.55 -8.39
N TRP A 93 21.89 2.13 -9.65
CA TRP A 93 22.92 1.33 -10.29
C TRP A 93 24.21 2.12 -10.56
N LEU A 94 24.12 3.40 -10.93
CA LEU A 94 25.27 4.29 -11.11
C LEU A 94 26.08 4.39 -9.81
N LEU A 95 25.41 4.65 -8.68
CA LEU A 95 26.09 4.78 -7.40
C LEU A 95 26.62 3.43 -6.90
N LYS A 96 25.83 2.36 -7.02
CA LYS A 96 26.20 1.02 -6.57
C LYS A 96 27.43 0.47 -7.29
N ASN A 97 27.57 0.75 -8.59
CA ASN A 97 28.64 0.25 -9.42
C ASN A 97 29.83 1.21 -9.52
N SER A 98 29.86 2.31 -8.74
CA SER A 98 30.90 3.35 -8.80
C SER A 98 32.26 2.92 -8.24
N GLY A 99 32.33 1.80 -7.50
CA GLY A 99 33.53 1.38 -6.77
C GLY A 99 33.84 2.22 -5.52
N ASN A 100 33.11 3.28 -5.24
CA ASN A 100 33.28 4.15 -4.08
C ASN A 100 32.36 3.74 -2.94
N ALA A 101 32.91 3.47 -1.75
CA ALA A 101 32.13 2.99 -0.60
C ALA A 101 31.02 3.96 -0.16
N ILE A 102 31.22 5.28 -0.25
CA ILE A 102 30.23 6.30 0.09
C ILE A 102 29.07 6.24 -0.92
N ASN A 103 29.37 6.12 -2.19
CA ASN A 103 28.36 6.03 -3.24
C ASN A 103 27.56 4.74 -3.11
N VAL A 104 28.19 3.62 -2.78
CA VAL A 104 27.51 2.33 -2.53
C VAL A 104 26.53 2.45 -1.36
N GLU A 105 26.88 3.16 -0.30
CA GLU A 105 25.98 3.44 0.81
C GLU A 105 24.82 4.37 0.39
N ASN A 106 25.14 5.44 -0.35
CA ASN A 106 24.13 6.35 -0.90
C ASN A 106 23.16 5.66 -1.86
N ALA A 107 23.59 4.63 -2.60
CA ALA A 107 22.70 3.85 -3.46
C ALA A 107 21.48 3.30 -2.71
N LYS A 108 21.64 2.93 -1.44
CA LYS A 108 20.52 2.38 -0.62
C LYS A 108 19.36 3.34 -0.50
N LYS A 109 19.59 4.66 -0.58
CA LYS A 109 18.55 5.70 -0.54
C LYS A 109 17.67 5.72 -1.78
N PHE A 110 18.10 5.08 -2.86
CA PHE A 110 17.36 4.92 -4.12
C PHE A 110 16.78 3.50 -4.28
N SER A 111 16.76 2.72 -3.20
CA SER A 111 16.23 1.35 -3.22
C SER A 111 14.72 1.34 -3.43
N ARG A 112 14.26 0.61 -4.45
CA ARG A 112 12.84 0.46 -4.74
C ARG A 112 12.17 -0.56 -3.84
N THR A 113 10.94 -0.28 -3.50
CA THR A 113 10.02 -1.21 -2.83
C THR A 113 8.99 -1.70 -3.84
N GLN A 114 8.82 -3.01 -3.95
CA GLN A 114 7.80 -3.65 -4.79
C GLN A 114 6.58 -3.99 -3.93
N LYS A 115 5.41 -3.56 -4.35
CA LYS A 115 4.12 -3.83 -3.70
C LYS A 115 3.11 -4.33 -4.71
N TYR A 116 2.23 -5.19 -4.23
CA TYR A 116 1.12 -5.76 -4.97
C TYR A 116 -0.17 -5.33 -4.28
N SER A 117 -1.06 -4.66 -5.01
CA SER A 117 -2.35 -4.19 -4.52
C SER A 117 -3.47 -5.07 -5.08
N MET A 118 -4.38 -5.50 -4.24
CA MET A 118 -5.51 -6.34 -4.61
C MET A 118 -6.70 -6.11 -3.69
N LEU A 119 -7.88 -6.43 -4.16
CA LEU A 119 -9.09 -6.38 -3.34
C LEU A 119 -9.22 -7.65 -2.51
N ILE A 120 -9.63 -7.47 -1.27
CA ILE A 120 -9.97 -8.56 -0.35
C ILE A 120 -11.29 -8.25 0.34
N GLN A 121 -12.08 -9.28 0.64
CA GLN A 121 -13.16 -9.20 1.61
C GLN A 121 -12.67 -9.73 2.94
N ILE A 122 -12.87 -8.96 4.00
CA ILE A 122 -12.57 -9.40 5.37
C ILE A 122 -13.67 -10.36 5.82
N ILE A 123 -13.32 -11.63 6.03
CA ILE A 123 -14.26 -12.64 6.54
C ILE A 123 -14.30 -12.58 8.06
N SER A 124 -13.12 -12.50 8.70
CA SER A 124 -12.97 -12.36 10.13
C SER A 124 -11.69 -11.63 10.46
N ASP A 125 -11.77 -10.59 11.25
CA ASP A 125 -10.61 -9.85 11.78
C ASP A 125 -10.69 -9.86 13.31
N SER A 126 -9.70 -10.51 13.95
CA SER A 126 -9.69 -10.67 15.41
C SER A 126 -9.36 -9.39 16.17
N VAL A 127 -8.73 -8.42 15.49
CA VAL A 127 -8.30 -7.15 16.07
C VAL A 127 -9.32 -6.04 15.82
N ASN A 128 -9.91 -6.03 14.63
CA ASN A 128 -10.92 -5.04 14.26
C ASN A 128 -12.17 -5.69 13.64
N PRO A 129 -13.02 -6.31 14.44
CA PRO A 129 -14.23 -7.01 13.97
C PRO A 129 -15.22 -6.12 13.18
N LYS A 130 -15.15 -4.79 13.34
CA LYS A 130 -15.97 -3.84 12.56
C LYS A 130 -15.65 -3.85 11.06
N LEU A 131 -14.50 -4.43 10.67
CA LEU A 131 -14.13 -4.58 9.27
C LEU A 131 -14.69 -5.85 8.61
N ASN A 132 -15.26 -6.78 9.40
CA ASN A 132 -15.83 -8.01 8.87
C ASN A 132 -16.90 -7.70 7.83
N GLY A 133 -16.81 -8.31 6.67
CA GLY A 133 -17.70 -8.10 5.54
C GLY A 133 -17.28 -7.00 4.57
N LYS A 134 -16.42 -6.06 4.96
CA LYS A 134 -15.91 -5.01 4.07
C LYS A 134 -15.03 -5.57 2.98
N ILE A 135 -15.12 -4.93 1.79
CA ILE A 135 -14.13 -5.09 0.73
C ILE A 135 -13.15 -3.93 0.83
N LEU A 136 -11.86 -4.25 0.92
CA LEU A 136 -10.78 -3.27 1.09
C LEU A 136 -9.61 -3.62 0.16
N VAL A 137 -8.74 -2.64 -0.10
CA VAL A 137 -7.47 -2.90 -0.77
C VAL A 137 -6.45 -3.37 0.24
N TRP A 138 -5.78 -4.48 -0.06
CA TRP A 138 -4.62 -4.92 0.68
C TRP A 138 -3.36 -4.79 -0.17
N ARG A 139 -2.38 -4.03 0.33
CA ARG A 139 -1.07 -3.88 -0.31
C ARG A 139 -0.05 -4.78 0.36
N VAL A 140 0.44 -5.77 -0.36
CA VAL A 140 1.35 -6.78 0.15
C VAL A 140 2.73 -6.69 -0.48
N GLY A 141 3.72 -7.24 0.21
CA GLY A 141 5.06 -7.44 -0.34
C GLY A 141 5.17 -8.79 -1.06
N LYS A 142 6.36 -9.03 -1.61
CA LYS A 142 6.70 -10.23 -2.40
C LYS A 142 6.36 -11.54 -1.70
N LYS A 143 6.64 -11.69 -0.40
CA LYS A 143 6.36 -12.95 0.35
C LYS A 143 4.89 -13.39 0.32
N VAL A 144 3.95 -12.45 0.44
CA VAL A 144 2.52 -12.78 0.35
C VAL A 144 2.13 -13.02 -1.09
N TYR A 145 2.62 -12.17 -2.02
CA TYR A 145 2.37 -12.35 -3.45
C TYR A 145 2.82 -13.72 -3.97
N GLU A 146 4.00 -14.20 -3.58
CA GLU A 146 4.51 -15.52 -3.98
C GLU A 146 3.58 -16.66 -3.55
N LYS A 147 2.92 -16.57 -2.39
CA LYS A 147 1.92 -17.55 -1.95
C LYS A 147 0.70 -17.54 -2.88
N ILE A 148 0.25 -16.36 -3.31
CA ILE A 148 -0.86 -16.19 -4.26
C ILE A 148 -0.46 -16.72 -5.64
N ALA A 149 0.71 -16.37 -6.14
CA ALA A 149 1.24 -16.84 -7.41
C ALA A 149 1.40 -18.37 -7.45
N THR A 150 1.85 -18.97 -6.34
CA THR A 150 1.96 -20.43 -6.22
C THR A 150 0.60 -21.13 -6.25
N GLU A 151 -0.45 -20.51 -5.68
CA GLU A 151 -1.81 -21.06 -5.78
C GLU A 151 -2.33 -21.00 -7.22
N MET A 152 -2.02 -19.93 -7.95
CA MET A 152 -2.42 -19.75 -9.36
C MET A 152 -1.61 -20.62 -10.31
N THR A 153 -0.33 -20.83 -10.01
CA THR A 153 0.60 -21.60 -10.87
C THR A 153 1.49 -22.46 -9.97
N PRO A 154 0.97 -23.62 -9.51
CA PRO A 154 1.74 -24.54 -8.67
C PRO A 154 2.97 -25.05 -9.39
N VAL A 155 4.12 -25.05 -8.71
CA VAL A 155 5.37 -25.60 -9.25
C VAL A 155 5.51 -27.12 -9.04
N ILE A 156 4.65 -27.72 -8.20
CA ILE A 156 4.66 -29.15 -7.89
C ILE A 156 3.72 -29.88 -8.83
N ALA A 157 4.24 -30.88 -9.54
CA ALA A 157 3.44 -31.71 -10.45
C ALA A 157 2.29 -32.40 -9.70
N GLY A 158 1.09 -32.37 -10.30
CA GLY A 158 -0.11 -33.00 -9.74
C GLY A 158 -0.97 -32.05 -8.87
N ILE A 159 -0.46 -30.90 -8.47
CA ILE A 159 -1.30 -29.89 -7.84
C ILE A 159 -2.03 -29.10 -8.92
N GLN A 160 -3.36 -29.04 -8.82
CA GLN A 160 -4.18 -28.27 -9.77
C GLN A 160 -4.11 -26.77 -9.48
N PRO A 161 -3.91 -25.92 -10.52
CA PRO A 161 -4.02 -24.47 -10.37
C PRO A 161 -5.38 -24.07 -9.83
N ARG A 162 -5.40 -23.09 -8.92
CA ARG A 162 -6.63 -22.50 -8.39
C ARG A 162 -6.59 -21.00 -8.54
N ASN A 163 -7.70 -20.41 -8.95
CA ASN A 163 -7.83 -18.96 -9.03
C ASN A 163 -8.29 -18.42 -7.67
N PRO A 164 -7.45 -17.69 -6.91
CA PRO A 164 -7.86 -17.12 -5.62
C PRO A 164 -8.98 -16.09 -5.74
N PHE A 165 -9.15 -15.50 -6.94
CA PHE A 165 -10.16 -14.47 -7.23
C PHE A 165 -11.50 -15.05 -7.73
N ASP A 166 -11.62 -16.37 -7.86
CA ASP A 166 -12.89 -17.01 -8.21
C ASP A 166 -13.91 -16.80 -7.09
N ILE A 167 -14.99 -16.07 -7.36
CA ILE A 167 -15.98 -15.64 -6.35
C ILE A 167 -16.78 -16.78 -5.73
N ILE A 168 -16.76 -17.96 -6.32
CA ILE A 168 -17.50 -19.14 -5.86
C ILE A 168 -16.52 -20.17 -5.26
N ASN A 169 -15.44 -20.51 -5.99
CA ASN A 169 -14.54 -21.61 -5.67
C ASN A 169 -13.17 -21.16 -5.14
N GLY A 170 -12.94 -19.87 -4.97
CA GLY A 170 -11.71 -19.38 -4.37
C GLY A 170 -11.57 -19.86 -2.92
N ARG A 171 -10.31 -19.90 -2.44
CA ARG A 171 -9.99 -20.33 -1.07
C ARG A 171 -9.92 -19.16 -0.11
N ALA A 172 -10.20 -19.42 1.14
CA ALA A 172 -9.91 -18.47 2.20
C ALA A 172 -8.39 -18.36 2.42
N PHE A 173 -7.94 -17.18 2.79
CA PHE A 173 -6.53 -16.93 3.12
C PHE A 173 -6.43 -16.49 4.57
N VAL A 174 -5.73 -17.28 5.38
CA VAL A 174 -5.43 -16.96 6.77
C VAL A 174 -4.25 -16.00 6.78
N VAL A 175 -4.48 -14.82 7.34
CA VAL A 175 -3.44 -13.82 7.60
C VAL A 175 -3.02 -13.97 9.06
N LYS A 176 -1.79 -14.46 9.28
CA LYS A 176 -1.17 -14.54 10.62
C LYS A 176 0.14 -13.78 10.59
N ILE A 177 0.14 -12.61 11.22
CA ILE A 177 1.29 -11.73 11.24
C ILE A 177 1.87 -11.74 12.65
N THR A 178 3.16 -12.03 12.74
CA THR A 178 3.95 -12.00 13.97
C THR A 178 5.08 -10.97 13.84
N GLU A 179 5.77 -10.71 14.94
CA GLU A 179 6.97 -9.88 14.92
C GLU A 179 8.20 -10.71 14.50
N ALA A 180 9.03 -10.13 13.61
CA ALA A 180 10.39 -10.60 13.37
C ALA A 180 11.32 -9.39 13.22
N SER A 181 12.25 -9.21 14.16
CA SER A 181 13.22 -8.09 14.16
C SER A 181 12.56 -6.71 14.02
N GLY A 182 11.42 -6.49 14.68
CA GLY A 182 10.67 -5.22 14.63
C GLY A 182 9.76 -5.02 13.40
N PHE A 183 9.69 -6.00 12.50
CA PHE A 183 8.89 -5.94 11.27
C PHE A 183 7.76 -6.99 11.26
N ASN A 184 6.74 -6.74 10.43
CA ASN A 184 5.69 -7.71 10.17
C ASN A 184 6.27 -8.94 9.46
N ASN A 185 6.07 -10.11 10.06
CA ASN A 185 6.39 -11.39 9.46
C ASN A 185 5.10 -12.08 8.97
N TYR A 186 5.07 -12.43 7.68
CA TYR A 186 3.94 -13.06 6.98
C TYR A 186 4.18 -14.54 6.65
N ASP A 187 5.19 -15.18 7.24
CA ASP A 187 5.57 -16.56 6.90
C ASP A 187 4.43 -17.55 7.19
N ASN A 188 3.65 -17.29 8.24
CA ASN A 188 2.52 -18.13 8.65
C ASN A 188 1.19 -17.79 7.95
N CYS A 189 1.19 -16.91 6.95
CA CYS A 189 0.02 -16.68 6.12
C CYS A 189 -0.11 -17.81 5.08
N GLN A 190 -1.34 -18.31 4.87
CA GLN A 190 -1.56 -19.43 3.94
C GLN A 190 -3.01 -19.54 3.47
N PHE A 191 -3.20 -20.19 2.32
CA PHE A 191 -4.51 -20.63 1.90
C PHE A 191 -4.97 -21.83 2.74
N VAL A 192 -6.26 -21.85 3.05
CA VAL A 192 -6.89 -22.93 3.82
C VAL A 192 -8.14 -23.41 3.11
N ASP A 193 -8.37 -24.72 3.21
CA ASP A 193 -9.63 -25.33 2.79
C ASP A 193 -10.57 -25.33 3.99
N ILE A 194 -11.55 -24.42 3.93
CA ILE A 194 -12.68 -24.35 4.86
C ILE A 194 -13.96 -24.61 4.08
N ASP A 195 -15.08 -24.71 4.79
CA ASP A 195 -16.38 -24.88 4.15
C ASP A 195 -16.58 -23.86 3.01
N LYS A 196 -17.11 -24.31 1.87
CA LYS A 196 -17.37 -23.43 0.70
C LYS A 196 -18.21 -22.22 1.05
N SER A 197 -19.21 -22.39 1.92
CA SER A 197 -20.02 -21.26 2.42
C SER A 197 -19.22 -20.22 3.19
N GLN A 198 -18.03 -20.58 3.67
CA GLN A 198 -17.11 -19.67 4.37
C GLN A 198 -16.05 -19.08 3.43
N SER A 199 -15.69 -19.79 2.38
CA SER A 199 -14.63 -19.40 1.45
C SER A 199 -15.11 -18.62 0.23
N CYS A 200 -16.38 -18.68 -0.17
CA CYS A 200 -16.95 -17.90 -1.28
C CYS A 200 -17.09 -16.40 -0.94
N LEU A 201 -17.29 -15.56 -1.96
CA LEU A 201 -17.68 -14.17 -1.77
C LEU A 201 -19.02 -14.12 -1.03
N LYS A 202 -19.17 -13.17 -0.11
CA LYS A 202 -20.40 -12.95 0.63
C LYS A 202 -20.97 -11.58 0.34
N LEU A 203 -22.23 -11.52 -0.03
CA LEU A 203 -22.93 -10.25 -0.09
C LEU A 203 -23.18 -9.78 1.35
N THR A 204 -23.04 -8.48 1.57
CA THR A 204 -23.15 -7.87 2.89
C THR A 204 -24.06 -6.65 2.86
N GLU A 205 -24.70 -6.36 3.98
CA GLU A 205 -25.46 -5.14 4.20
C GLU A 205 -24.83 -4.33 5.33
N LYS A 206 -24.64 -3.02 5.07
CA LYS A 206 -24.13 -2.09 6.08
C LYS A 206 -25.24 -1.83 7.10
N GLN A 207 -24.92 -1.97 8.39
CA GLN A 207 -25.80 -1.71 9.50
C GLN A 207 -25.69 -0.25 9.95
N GLU A 208 -26.64 0.22 10.77
CA GLU A 208 -26.67 1.58 11.31
C GLU A 208 -25.44 1.92 12.16
N ASP A 209 -24.88 0.93 12.86
CA ASP A 209 -23.67 1.06 13.68
C ASP A 209 -22.36 1.05 12.85
N GLY A 210 -22.49 0.99 11.52
CA GLY A 210 -21.36 0.96 10.58
C GLY A 210 -20.70 -0.43 10.41
N THR A 211 -21.20 -1.47 11.07
CA THR A 211 -20.78 -2.86 10.84
C THR A 211 -21.43 -3.44 9.57
N TYR A 212 -21.04 -4.64 9.19
CA TYR A 212 -21.58 -5.33 8.01
C TYR A 212 -22.11 -6.70 8.40
N LYS A 213 -23.32 -6.99 7.98
CA LYS A 213 -23.96 -8.29 8.16
C LYS A 213 -23.84 -9.10 6.87
N PHE A 214 -23.35 -10.33 6.95
CA PHE A 214 -23.36 -11.28 5.83
C PHE A 214 -24.80 -11.74 5.58
N VAL A 215 -25.28 -11.55 4.34
CA VAL A 215 -26.66 -11.86 3.97
C VAL A 215 -26.80 -13.03 3.00
N GLU A 216 -25.80 -13.21 2.11
CA GLU A 216 -25.82 -14.28 1.11
C GLU A 216 -24.40 -14.74 0.80
N ALA A 217 -24.22 -16.05 0.74
CA ALA A 217 -23.01 -16.67 0.20
C ALA A 217 -23.16 -16.86 -1.31
N VAL A 218 -22.23 -16.31 -2.11
CA VAL A 218 -22.31 -16.41 -3.57
C VAL A 218 -22.09 -17.85 -4.02
N SER A 219 -22.94 -18.32 -4.91
CA SER A 219 -22.96 -19.67 -5.48
C SER A 219 -23.25 -19.62 -6.98
N GLU A 220 -23.24 -20.77 -7.64
CA GLU A 220 -23.57 -20.90 -9.07
C GLU A 220 -25.02 -20.47 -9.39
N THR A 221 -25.91 -20.53 -8.40
CA THR A 221 -27.32 -20.14 -8.54
C THR A 221 -27.59 -18.69 -8.18
N SER A 222 -26.57 -17.95 -7.71
CA SER A 222 -26.74 -16.54 -7.36
C SER A 222 -27.00 -15.68 -8.60
N ASP A 223 -27.82 -14.64 -8.43
CA ASP A 223 -28.07 -13.65 -9.48
C ASP A 223 -26.77 -12.89 -9.80
N LYS A 224 -26.28 -13.08 -11.02
CA LYS A 224 -25.03 -12.50 -11.49
C LYS A 224 -25.06 -10.96 -11.49
N GLN A 225 -26.21 -10.36 -11.83
CA GLN A 225 -26.36 -8.92 -11.83
C GLN A 225 -26.27 -8.37 -10.40
N LYS A 226 -26.97 -8.99 -9.47
CA LYS A 226 -26.91 -8.64 -8.05
C LYS A 226 -25.48 -8.71 -7.50
N VAL A 227 -24.71 -9.75 -7.86
CA VAL A 227 -23.31 -9.89 -7.44
C VAL A 227 -22.44 -8.78 -8.06
N PHE A 228 -22.64 -8.47 -9.34
CA PHE A 228 -21.91 -7.40 -10.02
C PHE A 228 -22.19 -6.03 -9.39
N ASP A 229 -23.47 -5.71 -9.17
CA ASP A 229 -23.90 -4.45 -8.54
C ASP A 229 -23.34 -4.31 -7.12
N PHE A 230 -23.30 -5.41 -6.38
CA PHE A 230 -22.67 -5.45 -5.06
C PHE A 230 -21.18 -5.13 -5.12
N LEU A 231 -20.43 -5.76 -6.04
CA LEU A 231 -19.01 -5.51 -6.21
C LEU A 231 -18.74 -4.05 -6.62
N GLN A 232 -19.55 -3.52 -7.53
CA GLN A 232 -19.44 -2.13 -7.98
C GLN A 232 -19.69 -1.14 -6.84
N ALA A 233 -20.71 -1.38 -6.02
CA ALA A 233 -21.10 -0.48 -4.95
C ALA A 233 -20.17 -0.54 -3.72
N ASN A 234 -19.55 -1.70 -3.46
CA ASN A 234 -18.83 -1.94 -2.20
C ASN A 234 -17.32 -2.08 -2.35
N SER A 235 -16.78 -2.15 -3.58
CA SER A 235 -15.33 -2.28 -3.80
C SER A 235 -14.69 -0.92 -3.98
N PRO A 236 -13.59 -0.63 -3.24
CA PRO A 236 -12.74 0.51 -3.54
C PRO A 236 -12.21 0.44 -4.97
N ASP A 237 -12.00 1.60 -5.59
CA ASP A 237 -11.37 1.67 -6.90
C ASP A 237 -9.88 1.27 -6.80
N LEU A 238 -9.57 0.07 -7.27
CA LEU A 238 -8.22 -0.46 -7.31
C LEU A 238 -7.31 0.35 -8.27
N GLY A 239 -7.89 0.99 -9.29
CA GLY A 239 -7.15 1.81 -10.25
C GLY A 239 -6.36 2.96 -9.61
N LYS A 240 -6.80 3.48 -8.45
CA LYS A 240 -6.06 4.48 -7.68
C LYS A 240 -4.69 4.01 -7.18
N PHE A 241 -4.44 2.70 -7.20
CA PHE A 241 -3.17 2.09 -6.78
C PHE A 241 -2.23 1.77 -7.95
N LYS A 242 -2.65 2.03 -9.19
CA LYS A 242 -1.76 2.00 -10.35
C LYS A 242 -0.65 3.05 -10.23
N TYR A 243 0.39 2.88 -11.03
CA TYR A 243 1.40 3.92 -11.22
C TYR A 243 0.74 5.25 -11.60
N GLN A 244 1.19 6.33 -10.96
CA GLN A 244 0.79 7.69 -11.31
C GLN A 244 1.99 8.42 -11.90
N PRO A 245 1.85 9.02 -13.10
CA PRO A 245 2.89 9.85 -13.69
C PRO A 245 3.30 10.98 -12.74
N TRP A 246 4.56 11.34 -12.76
CA TRP A 246 5.05 12.44 -11.93
C TRP A 246 4.53 13.77 -12.46
N ASP A 247 4.05 14.60 -11.55
CA ASP A 247 3.82 16.01 -11.82
C ASP A 247 5.16 16.78 -11.82
N GLU A 248 5.13 18.04 -12.26
CA GLU A 248 6.33 18.87 -12.34
C GLU A 248 7.03 19.06 -10.98
N GLU A 249 6.27 19.08 -9.88
CA GLU A 249 6.85 19.21 -8.54
C GLU A 249 7.62 17.95 -8.17
N THR A 250 7.07 16.79 -8.45
CA THR A 250 7.72 15.49 -8.21
C THR A 250 8.96 15.34 -9.08
N VAL A 251 8.92 15.73 -10.36
CA VAL A 251 10.10 15.73 -11.25
C VAL A 251 11.21 16.59 -10.65
N ARG A 252 10.91 17.85 -10.30
CA ARG A 252 11.90 18.76 -9.68
C ARG A 252 12.47 18.20 -8.37
N TYR A 253 11.62 17.58 -7.55
CA TYR A 253 12.06 16.96 -6.30
C TYR A 253 13.03 15.80 -6.57
N VAL A 254 12.67 14.86 -7.44
CA VAL A 254 13.52 13.71 -7.80
C VAL A 254 14.85 14.18 -8.36
N ASP A 255 14.84 15.14 -9.30
CA ASP A 255 16.05 15.69 -9.91
C ASP A 255 16.96 16.34 -8.86
N SER A 256 16.40 17.08 -7.90
CA SER A 256 17.16 17.71 -6.83
C SER A 256 17.85 16.70 -5.92
N VAL A 257 17.15 15.58 -5.58
CA VAL A 257 17.71 14.51 -4.76
C VAL A 257 18.82 13.78 -5.53
N ILE A 258 18.59 13.46 -6.81
CA ILE A 258 19.60 12.82 -7.67
C ILE A 258 20.83 13.70 -7.81
N ALA A 259 20.66 14.99 -8.10
CA ALA A 259 21.73 15.96 -8.24
C ALA A 259 22.62 16.01 -6.98
N PHE A 260 22.01 16.06 -5.80
CA PHE A 260 22.73 16.07 -4.54
C PHE A 260 23.66 14.86 -4.37
N TYR A 261 23.14 13.64 -4.61
CA TYR A 261 23.92 12.41 -4.39
C TYR A 261 24.88 12.05 -5.53
N THR A 262 24.66 12.58 -6.73
CA THR A 262 25.53 12.33 -7.89
C THR A 262 26.54 13.45 -8.16
N GLY A 263 26.43 14.60 -7.46
CA GLY A 263 27.24 15.78 -7.72
C GLY A 263 26.95 16.45 -9.07
N ARG A 264 25.78 16.16 -9.69
CA ARG A 264 25.36 16.78 -10.95
C ARG A 264 24.51 18.02 -10.65
N THR A 265 24.62 19.04 -11.48
CA THR A 265 23.65 20.14 -11.45
C THR A 265 22.33 19.68 -12.07
N ALA A 266 21.20 20.21 -11.60
CA ALA A 266 19.85 19.87 -12.10
C ALA A 266 19.64 20.08 -13.61
N SER A 267 20.59 20.69 -14.31
CA SER A 267 20.63 20.92 -15.75
C SER A 267 21.62 20.02 -16.52
N GLY A 268 22.14 18.94 -15.89
CA GLY A 268 23.02 17.99 -16.55
C GLY A 268 24.49 18.39 -16.67
N ALA A 269 24.92 19.56 -16.19
CA ALA A 269 26.33 19.94 -16.08
C ALA A 269 26.94 19.42 -14.77
N PRO A 270 28.22 19.00 -14.74
CA PRO A 270 28.87 18.54 -13.52
C PRO A 270 28.98 19.68 -12.50
N ALA A 271 28.50 19.47 -11.27
CA ALA A 271 28.68 20.42 -10.19
C ALA A 271 30.13 20.49 -9.76
N GLN A 272 30.63 21.69 -9.46
CA GLN A 272 31.94 21.84 -8.80
C GLN A 272 31.88 21.15 -7.42
N PRO A 273 33.00 20.54 -6.98
CA PRO A 273 33.03 19.83 -5.70
C PRO A 273 32.73 20.81 -4.55
N ILE A 274 31.64 20.57 -3.83
CA ILE A 274 31.34 21.30 -2.60
C ILE A 274 32.37 20.86 -1.58
N ALA A 275 33.15 21.83 -1.08
CA ALA A 275 34.12 21.61 -0.03
C ALA A 275 33.46 20.95 1.19
N SER A 276 34.04 19.86 1.66
CA SER A 276 33.61 19.19 2.89
C SER A 276 33.61 20.20 4.05
N PRO A 277 32.61 20.17 4.95
CA PRO A 277 32.63 21.00 6.12
C PRO A 277 33.87 20.67 6.94
N GLN A 278 34.75 21.64 7.09
CA GLN A 278 35.91 21.56 7.97
C GLN A 278 35.41 21.35 9.39
N LYS A 279 35.83 20.26 10.00
CA LYS A 279 35.74 20.09 11.45
C LYS A 279 36.48 21.25 12.09
N THR A 280 35.80 22.17 12.71
CA THR A 280 36.37 23.12 13.65
C THR A 280 37.02 22.34 14.79
N ALA A 281 38.34 22.28 14.79
CA ALA A 281 39.08 21.79 15.94
C ALA A 281 38.82 22.80 17.09
N SER A 282 38.27 22.32 18.17
CA SER A 282 38.23 23.02 19.45
C SER A 282 39.64 23.13 19.95
N LEU A 283 40.16 24.35 20.02
CA LEU A 283 41.33 24.69 20.80
C LEU A 283 40.96 24.65 22.29
N GLU A 284 41.31 23.57 22.95
CA GLU A 284 41.58 23.62 24.39
C GLU A 284 43.01 24.09 24.57
N SER A 285 43.18 25.18 25.26
CA SER A 285 44.46 25.51 25.90
C SER A 285 44.23 26.48 27.08
N ILE A 286 44.71 26.02 28.23
CA ILE A 286 45.13 26.64 29.48
C ILE A 286 44.01 26.94 30.45
#